data_c6b490283eeff90f8b2a1669360a26cc
#
_entry.id   c6b490283eeff90f8b2a1669360a26cc
#
_cell.length_a   1.000
_cell.length_b   1.000
_cell.length_c   1.000
_cell.angle_alpha   90.00
_cell.angle_beta   90.00
_cell.angle_gamma   90.00
#
_symmetry.space_group_name_H-M   'P 1'
#
loop_
_entity.id
_entity.type
_entity.pdbx_description
1 polymer ?
#
loop_
_entity_poly.entity_id
_entity_poly.type
_entity_poly.pdbx_seq_one_letter_code
_entity_poly.pdbx_strand_id
1 'polypeptide(L)'
;MFHCKKARGNDEIQMPNAELKTNHESQGMTFRRLGLVIPLAFARRAVASRRRVIRGSSFVAISVSIFATTLRSADNLGVLGSAPKWSVLEHYQETITHDEFAHLINDVYCTHGFAADLIKIDHNAAQILINRESHNVFTLRFAPDANSKAHVPRLWRPARSLLPAKPEKPLSGLRVALDPGHLGGKWAKMEERWFQVGDTKPVTEGDLTLRVSRMLASRLRKLGATVLYVRNRTDPITPKRPGDFKELARKILIKNGLPQPRIGGDVLDPNDPEKEQTIRWQSEMLFYRYSEIRRRAVLVNTKLHPDLVLCLHLNAEGWGDPSKPTLIDNNHLHLLVNGSYLQDELDLDDERFEMIRRLLSRAYDEELPIADTVATSMAKATGLPPYQYPTTLTTTKVGSSGYVYARNLLATRLYRCPVVYCEPYVMNSKDGFARIQAGDYDGIKEINGVARKSIFREYADSVAEGLAEYYRNARGL
;
A
#
# COMPACT_ATOMS: atom_id res chain seq x y z
N MET A 1 31.56 36.48 49.67
CA MET A 1 31.03 37.04 50.93
C MET A 1 29.52 37.19 50.77
N PHE A 2 28.81 36.70 51.79
CA PHE A 2 27.38 36.75 52.07
C PHE A 2 26.45 35.91 51.14
N HIS A 3 26.02 34.79 51.56
CA HIS A 3 25.00 34.25 52.51
C HIS A 3 23.58 34.33 51.90
N CYS A 4 23.05 33.21 51.47
CA CYS A 4 22.15 32.22 52.08
C CYS A 4 20.90 32.80 52.80
N LYS A 5 19.74 32.43 52.32
CA LYS A 5 18.61 32.01 53.16
C LYS A 5 17.59 31.18 52.40
N LYS A 6 17.35 29.97 52.95
CA LYS A 6 16.22 29.04 52.69
C LYS A 6 14.92 29.64 53.26
N ALA A 7 13.80 29.39 52.56
CA ALA A 7 12.51 29.24 53.24
C ALA A 7 11.70 28.17 52.51
N ARG A 8 11.21 27.20 53.30
CA ARG A 8 10.27 26.14 53.00
C ARG A 8 8.85 26.70 53.04
N GLY A 9 7.93 26.18 52.23
CA GLY A 9 6.49 26.34 52.40
C GLY A 9 5.80 25.30 51.51
N ASN A 10 5.32 24.24 52.15
CA ASN A 10 4.35 23.29 51.60
C ASN A 10 2.99 24.02 51.59
N ASP A 11 2.31 23.98 50.48
CA ASP A 11 0.85 24.09 50.44
C ASP A 11 0.32 23.17 49.36
N GLU A 12 -0.35 22.09 49.82
CA GLU A 12 -1.21 21.23 49.01
C GLU A 12 -2.46 22.02 48.58
N ILE A 13 -2.67 22.14 47.28
CA ILE A 13 -3.96 22.57 46.73
C ILE A 13 -4.59 21.37 46.05
N GLN A 14 -5.65 20.87 46.68
CA GLN A 14 -6.60 19.90 46.12
C GLN A 14 -7.25 20.50 44.86
N MET A 15 -7.22 19.76 43.77
CA MET A 15 -8.02 20.06 42.58
C MET A 15 -9.34 19.28 42.63
N PRO A 16 -10.47 19.87 42.30
CA PRO A 16 -11.74 19.17 42.26
C PRO A 16 -11.89 18.35 40.99
N ASN A 17 -12.47 17.16 41.14
CA ASN A 17 -12.90 16.29 40.08
C ASN A 17 -13.86 16.99 39.12
N ALA A 18 -13.46 17.18 37.86
CA ALA A 18 -14.37 17.56 36.78
C ALA A 18 -14.55 16.33 35.87
N GLU A 19 -15.79 15.86 35.84
CA GLU A 19 -16.23 14.81 34.91
C GLU A 19 -16.01 15.25 33.46
N LEU A 20 -15.19 14.52 32.74
CA LEU A 20 -15.02 14.67 31.31
C LEU A 20 -16.22 14.05 30.58
N LYS A 21 -17.19 14.87 30.20
CA LYS A 21 -18.12 14.53 29.13
C LYS A 21 -17.38 14.61 27.80
N THR A 22 -17.13 13.46 27.21
CA THR A 22 -16.58 13.34 25.86
C THR A 22 -17.63 13.73 24.82
N ASN A 23 -17.55 14.93 24.31
CA ASN A 23 -18.15 15.28 23.02
C ASN A 23 -17.07 15.13 21.96
N HIS A 24 -17.10 14.03 21.21
CA HIS A 24 -16.35 13.86 20.00
C HIS A 24 -17.15 14.38 18.81
N GLU A 25 -16.94 15.60 18.43
CA GLU A 25 -17.13 16.12 17.08
C GLU A 25 -15.94 17.02 16.75
N SER A 26 -14.90 16.42 16.19
CA SER A 26 -13.87 17.15 15.46
C SER A 26 -13.88 16.65 14.03
N GLN A 27 -14.55 17.39 13.15
CA GLN A 27 -14.44 17.28 11.71
C GLN A 27 -13.05 17.82 11.30
N GLY A 28 -12.03 16.97 11.35
CA GLY A 28 -10.74 17.22 10.73
C GLY A 28 -10.69 16.54 9.36
N MET A 29 -10.45 17.31 8.29
CA MET A 29 -10.05 16.74 7.02
C MET A 29 -8.72 16.01 7.23
N THR A 30 -8.79 14.78 7.58
CA THR A 30 -7.70 13.84 7.48
C THR A 30 -7.43 13.64 5.99
N PHE A 31 -6.18 13.78 5.57
CA PHE A 31 -5.68 13.02 4.42
C PHE A 31 -5.90 11.55 4.77
N ARG A 32 -7.14 11.10 4.60
CA ARG A 32 -7.46 9.69 4.82
C ARG A 32 -6.63 8.90 3.83
N ARG A 33 -5.69 8.16 4.36
CA ARG A 33 -5.17 6.95 3.74
C ARG A 33 -6.34 5.99 3.63
N LEU A 34 -7.14 6.18 2.59
CA LEU A 34 -8.30 5.34 2.33
C LEU A 34 -7.83 4.02 1.74
N GLY A 35 -7.54 3.06 2.63
CA GLY A 35 -8.09 1.75 2.39
C GLY A 35 -9.60 1.92 2.49
N LEU A 36 -10.34 1.52 1.47
CA LEU A 36 -11.79 1.51 1.50
C LEU A 36 -12.23 0.51 2.57
N VAL A 37 -12.45 0.98 3.80
CA VAL A 37 -13.28 0.27 4.76
C VAL A 37 -14.71 0.60 4.36
N ILE A 38 -15.36 -0.28 3.65
CA ILE A 38 -16.81 -0.23 3.46
C ILE A 38 -17.41 -0.84 4.72
N PRO A 39 -18.16 -0.09 5.54
CA PRO A 39 -18.87 -0.68 6.67
C PRO A 39 -20.00 -1.54 6.13
N LEU A 40 -19.85 -2.85 6.18
CA LEU A 40 -20.97 -3.79 6.08
C LEU A 40 -21.66 -3.90 7.44
N ALA A 41 -22.43 -2.89 7.79
CA ALA A 41 -23.38 -2.97 8.91
C ALA A 41 -24.68 -2.34 8.46
N PHE A 42 -25.71 -3.16 8.43
CA PHE A 42 -27.16 -2.95 8.42
C PHE A 42 -27.86 -3.65 7.26
N ALA A 43 -28.28 -4.88 7.52
CA ALA A 43 -29.58 -5.37 7.09
C ALA A 43 -29.93 -6.72 7.81
N ARG A 44 -30.31 -6.62 9.08
CA ARG A 44 -31.22 -7.61 9.67
C ARG A 44 -32.45 -6.87 10.13
N ARG A 45 -33.50 -6.86 9.31
CA ARG A 45 -34.87 -6.73 9.77
C ARG A 45 -35.73 -7.75 9.10
N ALA A 46 -36.30 -8.57 9.97
CA ALA A 46 -37.25 -9.62 9.72
C ALA A 46 -38.49 -9.10 8.96
N VAL A 47 -38.95 -9.89 7.97
CA VAL A 47 -40.35 -9.83 7.52
C VAL A 47 -40.97 -11.15 7.87
N ALA A 48 -41.85 -11.12 8.85
CA ALA A 48 -42.71 -12.23 9.21
C ALA A 48 -43.96 -12.20 8.35
N SER A 49 -44.30 -13.41 7.84
CA SER A 49 -45.63 -13.96 7.68
C SER A 49 -46.72 -13.18 6.94
N ARG A 50 -47.24 -13.78 5.86
CA ARG A 50 -48.65 -14.14 5.76
C ARG A 50 -48.85 -15.22 4.72
N ARG A 51 -49.29 -16.40 5.21
CA ARG A 51 -49.84 -17.51 4.39
C ARG A 51 -51.21 -17.08 3.83
N ARG A 52 -51.45 -17.33 2.55
CA ARG A 52 -52.79 -17.57 2.02
C ARG A 52 -52.74 -18.82 1.13
N VAL A 53 -53.54 -19.81 1.53
CA VAL A 53 -53.85 -21.04 0.82
C VAL A 53 -54.86 -20.72 -0.27
N ILE A 54 -54.59 -21.13 -1.51
CA ILE A 54 -55.66 -21.36 -2.52
C ILE A 54 -55.36 -22.71 -3.19
N ARG A 55 -56.34 -23.59 -3.08
CA ARG A 55 -56.45 -24.89 -3.79
C ARG A 55 -56.92 -24.64 -5.23
N GLY A 56 -56.39 -25.42 -6.16
CA GLY A 56 -56.90 -25.50 -7.52
C GLY A 56 -56.04 -26.45 -8.35
N SER A 57 -56.57 -27.65 -8.59
CA SER A 57 -55.95 -28.72 -9.38
C SER A 57 -56.06 -28.44 -10.88
N SER A 58 -54.97 -28.66 -11.63
CA SER A 58 -55.05 -29.16 -13.02
C SER A 58 -53.67 -29.70 -13.41
N PHE A 59 -53.61 -31.00 -13.70
CA PHE A 59 -52.43 -31.68 -14.22
C PHE A 59 -52.22 -31.29 -15.70
N VAL A 60 -51.10 -30.67 -16.00
CA VAL A 60 -50.52 -30.62 -17.35
C VAL A 60 -49.09 -31.15 -17.21
N ALA A 61 -48.83 -32.29 -17.81
CA ALA A 61 -47.49 -32.86 -17.89
C ALA A 61 -46.66 -32.02 -18.89
N ILE A 62 -45.80 -31.13 -18.39
CA ILE A 62 -44.77 -30.47 -19.18
C ILE A 62 -43.46 -31.17 -18.89
N SER A 63 -42.89 -31.80 -19.89
CA SER A 63 -41.53 -32.33 -19.87
C SER A 63 -40.56 -31.16 -19.63
N VAL A 64 -40.12 -31.00 -18.39
CA VAL A 64 -39.09 -30.05 -18.03
C VAL A 64 -37.73 -30.67 -18.35
N SER A 65 -37.17 -30.30 -19.49
CA SER A 65 -35.75 -30.48 -19.72
C SER A 65 -35.00 -29.66 -18.66
N ILE A 66 -34.44 -30.34 -17.67
CA ILE A 66 -33.59 -29.74 -16.66
C ILE A 66 -32.28 -29.32 -17.36
N PHE A 67 -32.26 -28.09 -17.89
CA PHE A 67 -30.99 -27.43 -18.07
C PHE A 67 -30.44 -27.14 -16.66
N ALA A 68 -29.50 -27.96 -16.24
CA ALA A 68 -28.66 -27.67 -15.10
C ALA A 68 -27.83 -26.41 -15.47
N THR A 69 -28.43 -25.26 -15.31
CA THR A 69 -27.65 -24.02 -15.17
C THR A 69 -26.86 -24.19 -13.87
N THR A 70 -25.60 -24.57 -13.99
CA THR A 70 -24.65 -24.40 -12.91
C THR A 70 -24.71 -22.92 -12.55
N LEU A 71 -25.38 -22.57 -11.48
CA LEU A 71 -25.29 -21.30 -10.82
C LEU A 71 -23.78 -21.13 -10.49
N ARG A 72 -23.08 -20.40 -11.34
CA ARG A 72 -21.73 -19.91 -10.97
C ARG A 72 -21.97 -19.01 -9.77
N SER A 73 -21.44 -19.43 -8.62
CA SER A 73 -21.28 -18.58 -7.45
C SER A 73 -20.69 -17.26 -7.90
N ALA A 74 -21.28 -16.14 -7.52
CA ALA A 74 -20.75 -14.83 -7.86
C ALA A 74 -19.45 -14.63 -7.11
N ASP A 75 -18.34 -14.40 -7.83
CA ASP A 75 -17.06 -14.07 -7.22
C ASP A 75 -17.17 -12.75 -6.45
N ASN A 76 -16.70 -12.73 -5.21
CA ASN A 76 -16.57 -11.50 -4.43
C ASN A 76 -15.22 -10.86 -4.77
N LEU A 77 -15.18 -9.91 -5.68
CA LEU A 77 -13.97 -9.36 -6.23
C LEU A 77 -13.73 -7.91 -5.79
N GLY A 78 -12.46 -7.58 -5.61
CA GLY A 78 -11.98 -6.23 -5.41
C GLY A 78 -12.28 -5.33 -6.62
N VAL A 79 -12.15 -4.03 -6.42
CA VAL A 79 -12.42 -3.03 -7.46
C VAL A 79 -11.52 -3.24 -8.68
N LEU A 80 -12.13 -3.40 -9.86
CA LEU A 80 -11.47 -3.78 -11.11
C LEU A 80 -10.68 -5.10 -11.00
N GLY A 81 -11.01 -5.93 -10.03
CA GLY A 81 -10.50 -7.29 -9.88
C GLY A 81 -10.99 -8.22 -10.97
N SER A 82 -10.42 -9.41 -11.04
CA SER A 82 -10.83 -10.47 -11.93
C SER A 82 -10.78 -11.81 -11.20
N ALA A 83 -11.68 -12.72 -11.56
CA ALA A 83 -11.71 -14.06 -10.98
C ALA A 83 -10.33 -14.74 -11.04
N PRO A 84 -9.78 -15.16 -9.90
CA PRO A 84 -8.45 -15.73 -9.84
C PRO A 84 -8.42 -17.15 -10.42
N LYS A 85 -7.30 -17.47 -11.06
CA LYS A 85 -7.04 -18.83 -11.54
C LYS A 85 -6.21 -19.60 -10.51
N TRP A 86 -6.87 -20.21 -9.53
CA TRP A 86 -6.21 -20.93 -8.42
C TRP A 86 -5.30 -22.06 -8.87
N SER A 87 -5.59 -22.70 -10.01
CA SER A 87 -4.74 -23.78 -10.54
C SER A 87 -3.29 -23.37 -10.84
N VAL A 88 -2.98 -22.06 -10.94
CA VAL A 88 -1.58 -21.63 -11.09
C VAL A 88 -0.79 -21.80 -9.80
N LEU A 89 -1.44 -21.94 -8.65
CA LEU A 89 -0.79 -22.21 -7.37
C LEU A 89 -0.34 -23.66 -7.21
N GLU A 90 -0.79 -24.59 -8.08
CA GLU A 90 -0.32 -25.98 -8.08
C GLU A 90 1.20 -26.10 -8.27
N HIS A 91 1.81 -25.13 -8.94
CA HIS A 91 3.27 -25.07 -9.11
C HIS A 91 4.05 -24.78 -7.82
N TYR A 92 3.33 -24.41 -6.73
CA TYR A 92 3.93 -24.10 -5.44
C TYR A 92 3.79 -25.22 -4.41
N GLN A 93 3.26 -26.39 -4.80
CA GLN A 93 3.19 -27.53 -3.89
C GLN A 93 4.58 -27.89 -3.35
N GLU A 94 4.67 -28.09 -2.04
CA GLU A 94 5.89 -28.49 -1.34
C GLU A 94 7.07 -27.51 -1.44
N THR A 95 6.79 -26.23 -1.77
CA THR A 95 7.83 -25.18 -1.85
C THR A 95 8.07 -24.44 -0.52
N ILE A 96 7.23 -24.71 0.49
CA ILE A 96 7.27 -24.07 1.80
C ILE A 96 6.99 -25.13 2.89
N THR A 97 7.59 -25.00 4.07
CA THR A 97 7.29 -25.84 5.21
C THR A 97 6.06 -25.32 5.97
N HIS A 98 5.47 -26.17 6.83
CA HIS A 98 4.39 -25.78 7.74
C HIS A 98 4.76 -24.53 8.56
N ASP A 99 5.92 -24.53 9.24
CA ASP A 99 6.31 -23.46 10.15
C ASP A 99 6.57 -22.14 9.42
N GLU A 100 7.21 -22.18 8.23
CA GLU A 100 7.40 -20.99 7.41
C GLU A 100 6.07 -20.39 6.95
N PHE A 101 5.11 -21.25 6.53
CA PHE A 101 3.80 -20.79 6.09
C PHE A 101 3.01 -20.18 7.26
N ALA A 102 2.97 -20.87 8.40
CA ALA A 102 2.29 -20.40 9.60
C ALA A 102 2.87 -19.08 10.11
N HIS A 103 4.20 -18.97 10.16
CA HIS A 103 4.89 -17.72 10.52
C HIS A 103 4.48 -16.57 9.58
N LEU A 104 4.57 -16.77 8.27
CA LEU A 104 4.22 -15.71 7.31
C LEU A 104 2.75 -15.30 7.42
N ILE A 105 1.83 -16.26 7.55
CA ILE A 105 0.40 -15.94 7.71
C ILE A 105 0.17 -15.16 9.00
N ASN A 106 0.67 -15.64 10.15
CA ASN A 106 0.30 -15.09 11.46
C ASN A 106 1.06 -13.81 11.82
N ASP A 107 2.32 -13.67 11.39
CA ASP A 107 3.20 -12.60 11.86
C ASP A 107 3.46 -11.51 10.82
N VAL A 108 3.08 -11.74 9.54
CA VAL A 108 3.31 -10.79 8.45
C VAL A 108 2.04 -10.44 7.68
N TYR A 109 1.32 -11.46 7.17
CA TYR A 109 0.20 -11.22 6.24
C TYR A 109 -1.15 -11.03 6.94
N CYS A 110 -1.43 -11.76 8.01
CA CYS A 110 -2.74 -11.76 8.71
C CYS A 110 -2.59 -11.67 10.23
N THR A 111 -1.83 -10.70 10.70
CA THR A 111 -1.37 -10.56 12.09
C THR A 111 -2.47 -10.42 13.14
N HIS A 112 -3.72 -10.16 12.74
CA HIS A 112 -4.87 -10.02 13.64
C HIS A 112 -5.79 -11.26 13.66
N GLY A 113 -5.31 -12.39 13.12
CA GLY A 113 -6.11 -13.63 13.08
C GLY A 113 -7.25 -13.63 12.05
N PHE A 114 -7.33 -12.65 11.17
CA PHE A 114 -8.41 -12.51 10.17
C PHE A 114 -8.45 -13.65 9.15
N ALA A 115 -7.38 -14.44 9.05
CA ALA A 115 -7.32 -15.58 8.14
C ALA A 115 -7.97 -16.85 8.72
N ALA A 116 -8.32 -16.93 10.01
CA ALA A 116 -8.73 -18.17 10.69
C ALA A 116 -9.91 -18.91 10.03
N ASP A 117 -10.90 -18.16 9.52
CA ASP A 117 -12.05 -18.71 8.82
C ASP A 117 -11.82 -19.01 7.34
N LEU A 118 -10.68 -18.57 6.80
CA LEU A 118 -10.34 -18.61 5.38
C LEU A 118 -9.21 -19.59 5.06
N ILE A 119 -8.34 -19.84 6.04
CA ILE A 119 -7.15 -20.68 5.89
C ILE A 119 -7.03 -21.58 7.11
N LYS A 120 -7.20 -22.89 6.89
CA LYS A 120 -6.96 -23.91 7.90
C LYS A 120 -5.56 -24.49 7.68
N ILE A 121 -4.72 -24.42 8.68
CA ILE A 121 -3.33 -24.91 8.63
C ILE A 121 -3.26 -26.20 9.43
N ASP A 122 -3.07 -27.32 8.73
CA ASP A 122 -2.81 -28.64 9.31
C ASP A 122 -1.31 -28.98 9.21
N HIS A 123 -0.87 -30.02 9.89
CA HIS A 123 0.55 -30.42 9.91
C HIS A 123 1.16 -30.59 8.50
N ASN A 124 0.45 -31.16 7.54
CA ASN A 124 0.95 -31.49 6.20
C ASN A 124 0.46 -30.57 5.10
N ALA A 125 -0.56 -29.75 5.36
CA ALA A 125 -1.18 -28.92 4.33
C ALA A 125 -1.93 -27.72 4.91
N ALA A 126 -2.14 -26.70 4.05
CA ALA A 126 -3.11 -25.65 4.30
C ALA A 126 -4.30 -25.79 3.34
N GLN A 127 -5.51 -25.67 3.88
CA GLN A 127 -6.75 -25.58 3.13
C GLN A 127 -7.17 -24.11 3.03
N ILE A 128 -7.13 -23.56 1.84
CA ILE A 128 -7.36 -22.14 1.57
C ILE A 128 -8.69 -22.00 0.85
N LEU A 129 -9.62 -21.26 1.42
CA LEU A 129 -10.93 -21.04 0.85
C LEU A 129 -10.83 -20.28 -0.47
N ILE A 130 -11.31 -20.87 -1.57
CA ILE A 130 -11.34 -20.25 -2.90
C ILE A 130 -12.45 -19.20 -2.98
N ASN A 131 -13.64 -19.60 -2.52
CA ASN A 131 -14.85 -18.78 -2.59
C ASN A 131 -15.74 -19.10 -1.39
N ARG A 132 -16.26 -18.07 -0.71
CA ARG A 132 -17.10 -18.25 0.49
C ARG A 132 -18.43 -18.93 0.21
N GLU A 133 -19.03 -18.70 -0.96
CA GLU A 133 -20.35 -19.25 -1.29
C GLU A 133 -20.28 -20.75 -1.65
N SER A 134 -19.29 -21.14 -2.45
CA SER A 134 -19.12 -22.53 -2.89
C SER A 134 -18.40 -23.42 -1.88
N HIS A 135 -17.76 -22.84 -0.87
CA HIS A 135 -16.92 -23.52 0.13
C HIS A 135 -15.78 -24.36 -0.49
N ASN A 136 -15.46 -24.12 -1.76
CA ASN A 136 -14.34 -24.77 -2.43
C ASN A 136 -13.02 -24.32 -1.82
N VAL A 137 -12.07 -25.25 -1.70
CA VAL A 137 -10.74 -24.98 -1.12
C VAL A 137 -9.65 -25.35 -2.11
N PHE A 138 -8.56 -24.60 -2.06
CA PHE A 138 -7.28 -24.97 -2.63
C PHE A 138 -6.43 -25.60 -1.51
N THR A 139 -5.90 -26.79 -1.74
CA THR A 139 -5.05 -27.48 -0.80
C THR A 139 -3.59 -27.30 -1.18
N LEU A 140 -2.84 -26.63 -0.32
CA LEU A 140 -1.39 -26.45 -0.44
C LEU A 140 -0.70 -27.50 0.44
N ARG A 141 0.03 -28.44 -0.13
CA ARG A 141 0.87 -29.38 0.62
C ARG A 141 2.18 -28.73 1.02
N PHE A 142 2.60 -28.97 2.26
CA PHE A 142 3.87 -28.49 2.78
C PHE A 142 5.02 -29.46 2.45
N ALA A 143 6.23 -28.91 2.31
CA ALA A 143 7.42 -29.72 2.36
C ALA A 143 7.62 -30.24 3.79
N PRO A 144 8.02 -31.52 3.98
CA PRO A 144 8.21 -32.08 5.31
C PRO A 144 9.32 -31.38 6.11
N ASP A 145 10.33 -30.85 5.44
CA ASP A 145 11.44 -30.10 6.04
C ASP A 145 12.07 -29.11 5.03
N ALA A 146 13.02 -28.31 5.52
CA ALA A 146 13.67 -27.27 4.71
C ALA A 146 14.52 -27.83 3.54
N ASN A 147 15.04 -29.06 3.66
CA ASN A 147 15.90 -29.67 2.64
C ASN A 147 15.07 -30.35 1.53
N SER A 148 13.84 -30.72 1.85
CA SER A 148 12.92 -31.39 0.94
C SER A 148 12.09 -30.42 0.09
N LYS A 149 12.26 -29.10 0.28
CA LYS A 149 11.48 -28.10 -0.46
C LYS A 149 11.68 -28.18 -1.95
N ALA A 150 10.57 -28.23 -2.70
CA ALA A 150 10.56 -28.06 -4.14
C ALA A 150 11.06 -26.65 -4.53
N HIS A 151 11.49 -26.53 -5.80
CA HIS A 151 11.93 -25.22 -6.32
C HIS A 151 10.77 -24.24 -6.42
N VAL A 152 10.93 -23.04 -5.85
CA VAL A 152 9.93 -21.96 -5.93
C VAL A 152 9.91 -21.35 -7.33
N PRO A 153 8.81 -21.42 -8.09
CA PRO A 153 8.72 -20.80 -9.40
C PRO A 153 8.67 -19.26 -9.25
N ARG A 154 9.66 -18.56 -9.81
CA ARG A 154 9.80 -17.11 -9.72
C ARG A 154 10.05 -16.49 -11.09
N LEU A 155 9.53 -15.28 -11.30
CA LEU A 155 9.85 -14.45 -12.47
C LEU A 155 11.00 -13.48 -12.19
N TRP A 156 11.54 -13.47 -10.98
CA TRP A 156 12.61 -12.61 -10.48
C TRP A 156 13.72 -13.45 -9.88
N ARG A 157 14.91 -12.89 -9.77
CA ARG A 157 16.11 -13.56 -9.27
C ARG A 157 16.48 -13.03 -7.88
N PRO A 158 16.59 -13.90 -6.85
CA PRO A 158 17.09 -13.49 -5.54
C PRO A 158 18.57 -13.07 -5.63
N ALA A 159 19.02 -12.24 -4.69
CA ALA A 159 20.40 -11.71 -4.68
C ALA A 159 21.47 -12.78 -4.83
N ARG A 160 21.29 -13.92 -4.15
CA ARG A 160 22.23 -15.07 -4.18
C ARG A 160 22.32 -15.79 -5.54
N SER A 161 21.34 -15.61 -6.42
CA SER A 161 21.33 -16.24 -7.76
C SER A 161 21.83 -15.32 -8.87
N LEU A 162 22.19 -14.08 -8.55
CA LEU A 162 22.81 -13.17 -9.50
C LEU A 162 24.26 -13.58 -9.74
N LEU A 163 24.75 -13.39 -10.98
CA LEU A 163 26.15 -13.64 -11.33
C LEU A 163 27.10 -12.83 -10.42
N PRO A 164 28.33 -13.32 -10.19
CA PRO A 164 29.32 -12.62 -9.38
C PRO A 164 29.50 -11.16 -9.80
N ALA A 165 29.72 -10.29 -8.85
CA ALA A 165 29.91 -8.85 -9.06
C ALA A 165 31.23 -8.40 -8.43
N LYS A 166 31.67 -7.19 -8.81
CA LYS A 166 32.81 -6.52 -8.18
C LYS A 166 32.33 -5.62 -7.04
N PRO A 167 33.13 -5.40 -5.98
CA PRO A 167 32.75 -4.51 -4.87
C PRO A 167 32.32 -3.11 -5.31
N GLU A 168 32.91 -2.56 -6.39
CA GLU A 168 32.57 -1.23 -6.92
C GLU A 168 31.24 -1.22 -7.69
N LYS A 169 30.78 -2.39 -8.13
CA LYS A 169 29.53 -2.55 -8.88
C LYS A 169 28.65 -3.65 -8.26
N PRO A 170 28.24 -3.51 -7.00
CA PRO A 170 27.52 -4.55 -6.27
C PRO A 170 26.17 -4.91 -6.87
N LEU A 171 25.60 -4.03 -7.70
CA LEU A 171 24.30 -4.23 -8.35
C LEU A 171 24.43 -4.81 -9.78
N SER A 172 25.62 -5.28 -10.20
CA SER A 172 25.81 -5.88 -11.52
C SER A 172 24.86 -7.04 -11.75
N GLY A 173 24.16 -7.02 -12.90
CA GLY A 173 23.19 -8.04 -13.28
C GLY A 173 21.79 -7.89 -12.65
N LEU A 174 21.62 -7.01 -11.67
CA LEU A 174 20.32 -6.70 -11.05
C LEU A 174 19.47 -5.84 -11.98
N ARG A 175 18.20 -6.20 -12.14
CA ARG A 175 17.18 -5.41 -12.87
C ARG A 175 16.28 -4.72 -11.87
N VAL A 176 16.41 -3.40 -11.74
CA VAL A 176 15.58 -2.58 -10.84
C VAL A 176 14.59 -1.77 -11.65
N ALA A 177 13.30 -1.88 -11.35
CA ALA A 177 12.28 -0.99 -11.88
C ALA A 177 11.97 0.12 -10.89
N LEU A 178 11.98 1.36 -11.36
CA LEU A 178 11.60 2.53 -10.58
C LEU A 178 10.14 2.89 -10.90
N ASP A 179 9.32 2.92 -9.86
CA ASP A 179 7.91 3.31 -9.90
C ASP A 179 7.71 4.61 -9.12
N PRO A 180 7.87 5.78 -9.77
CA PRO A 180 7.56 7.05 -9.13
C PRO A 180 6.08 7.12 -8.80
N GLY A 181 5.78 7.33 -7.51
CA GLY A 181 4.43 7.41 -7.00
C GLY A 181 3.62 8.54 -7.62
N HIS A 182 2.32 8.37 -7.64
CA HIS A 182 1.34 9.33 -8.10
C HIS A 182 1.53 9.81 -9.54
N LEU A 183 0.57 10.59 -10.03
CA LEU A 183 0.67 11.31 -11.31
C LEU A 183 1.11 12.75 -11.02
N GLY A 184 1.83 13.35 -11.96
CA GLY A 184 2.30 14.73 -11.82
C GLY A 184 1.60 15.70 -12.77
N GLY A 185 2.10 16.93 -12.82
CA GLY A 185 1.59 17.97 -13.70
C GLY A 185 0.10 18.23 -13.51
N LYS A 186 -0.66 18.27 -14.62
CA LYS A 186 -2.10 18.54 -14.61
C LYS A 186 -2.94 17.50 -13.85
N TRP A 187 -2.41 16.30 -13.61
CA TRP A 187 -3.13 15.21 -12.95
C TRP A 187 -3.07 15.30 -11.42
N ALA A 188 -2.10 16.01 -10.86
CA ALA A 188 -1.84 16.04 -9.44
C ALA A 188 -3.01 16.57 -8.59
N LYS A 189 -3.76 17.57 -9.09
CA LYS A 189 -4.95 18.10 -8.43
C LYS A 189 -6.08 17.07 -8.37
N MET A 190 -6.31 16.34 -9.48
CA MET A 190 -7.31 15.27 -9.53
C MET A 190 -7.02 14.16 -8.52
N GLU A 191 -5.75 13.82 -8.36
CA GLU A 191 -5.28 12.78 -7.46
C GLU A 191 -5.17 13.25 -6.00
N GLU A 192 -5.52 14.51 -5.73
CA GLU A 192 -5.40 15.17 -4.42
C GLU A 192 -3.95 15.10 -3.88
N ARG A 193 -2.96 15.17 -4.79
CA ARG A 193 -1.52 15.16 -4.49
C ARG A 193 -0.87 16.48 -4.91
N TRP A 194 -1.58 17.56 -4.63
CA TRP A 194 -1.21 18.92 -4.95
C TRP A 194 -1.57 19.85 -3.79
N PHE A 195 -0.65 20.75 -3.43
CA PHE A 195 -0.95 21.88 -2.57
C PHE A 195 -0.04 23.05 -2.87
N GLN A 196 -0.42 24.23 -2.40
CA GLN A 196 0.35 25.47 -2.49
C GLN A 196 0.10 26.29 -1.23
N VAL A 197 1.14 26.92 -0.70
CA VAL A 197 1.07 27.79 0.48
C VAL A 197 1.42 29.21 0.03
N GLY A 198 0.46 30.14 0.08
CA GLY A 198 0.63 31.50 -0.43
C GLY A 198 1.10 31.52 -1.89
N ASP A 199 2.04 32.42 -2.20
CA ASP A 199 2.58 32.60 -3.55
C ASP A 199 3.77 31.68 -3.89
N THR A 200 3.99 30.62 -3.11
CA THR A 200 5.09 29.67 -3.34
C THR A 200 4.82 28.78 -4.56
N LYS A 201 5.85 28.05 -5.02
CA LYS A 201 5.69 27.06 -6.08
C LYS A 201 4.78 25.92 -5.58
N PRO A 202 3.85 25.44 -6.41
CA PRO A 202 3.04 24.28 -6.05
C PRO A 202 3.89 23.05 -5.74
N VAL A 203 3.49 22.30 -4.72
CA VAL A 203 4.04 20.98 -4.39
C VAL A 203 3.15 19.90 -4.99
N THR A 204 3.75 19.05 -5.83
CA THR A 204 3.06 17.99 -6.56
C THR A 204 3.86 16.69 -6.38
N GLU A 205 3.34 15.75 -5.61
CA GLU A 205 4.08 14.55 -5.24
C GLU A 205 4.59 13.78 -6.46
N GLY A 206 3.75 13.62 -7.48
CA GLY A 206 4.12 12.88 -8.70
C GLY A 206 5.27 13.50 -9.51
N ASP A 207 5.48 14.82 -9.44
CA ASP A 207 6.63 15.49 -10.08
C ASP A 207 7.89 15.32 -9.23
N LEU A 208 7.77 15.38 -7.89
CA LEU A 208 8.89 15.21 -6.97
C LEU A 208 9.45 13.79 -7.07
N THR A 209 8.59 12.78 -7.01
CA THR A 209 8.97 11.36 -7.08
C THR A 209 9.59 11.01 -8.45
N LEU A 210 9.08 11.61 -9.53
CA LEU A 210 9.67 11.47 -10.87
C LEU A 210 11.08 12.08 -10.93
N ARG A 211 11.32 13.22 -10.27
CA ARG A 211 12.65 13.83 -10.16
C ARG A 211 13.60 12.92 -9.38
N VAL A 212 13.19 12.43 -8.21
CA VAL A 212 13.98 11.48 -7.42
C VAL A 212 14.32 10.23 -8.23
N SER A 213 13.34 9.66 -8.95
CA SER A 213 13.57 8.45 -9.75
C SER A 213 14.64 8.62 -10.82
N ARG A 214 14.69 9.79 -11.49
CA ARG A 214 15.71 10.10 -12.48
C ARG A 214 17.11 10.21 -11.87
N MET A 215 17.22 10.81 -10.69
CA MET A 215 18.47 10.91 -9.94
C MET A 215 18.95 9.55 -9.45
N LEU A 216 18.04 8.78 -8.86
CA LEU A 216 18.31 7.44 -8.38
C LEU A 216 18.76 6.51 -9.52
N ALA A 217 18.13 6.58 -10.67
CA ALA A 217 18.50 5.80 -11.84
C ALA A 217 19.96 5.98 -12.26
N SER A 218 20.46 7.23 -12.22
CA SER A 218 21.86 7.51 -12.53
C SER A 218 22.82 6.81 -11.55
N ARG A 219 22.47 6.84 -10.24
CA ARG A 219 23.26 6.21 -9.16
C ARG A 219 23.26 4.69 -9.28
N LEU A 220 22.11 4.09 -9.46
CA LEU A 220 21.99 2.63 -9.60
C LEU A 220 22.74 2.09 -10.83
N ARG A 221 22.72 2.82 -11.96
CA ARG A 221 23.51 2.44 -13.14
C ARG A 221 25.00 2.50 -12.88
N LYS A 222 25.48 3.51 -12.15
CA LYS A 222 26.90 3.59 -11.74
C LYS A 222 27.31 2.40 -10.87
N LEU A 223 26.39 1.91 -10.03
CA LEU A 223 26.59 0.72 -9.20
C LEU A 223 26.39 -0.61 -9.96
N GLY A 224 26.09 -0.57 -11.25
CA GLY A 224 26.01 -1.74 -12.14
C GLY A 224 24.62 -2.25 -12.45
N ALA A 225 23.55 -1.66 -11.91
CA ALA A 225 22.18 -2.12 -12.14
C ALA A 225 21.67 -1.77 -13.56
N THR A 226 20.84 -2.66 -14.11
CA THR A 226 19.95 -2.34 -15.23
C THR A 226 18.69 -1.64 -14.67
N VAL A 227 18.52 -0.37 -14.99
CA VAL A 227 17.38 0.43 -14.48
C VAL A 227 16.29 0.51 -15.52
N LEU A 228 15.10 0.10 -15.12
CA LEU A 228 13.86 0.13 -15.86
C LEU A 228 12.94 1.20 -15.23
N TYR A 229 11.98 1.70 -16.00
CA TYR A 229 10.98 2.64 -15.48
C TYR A 229 9.58 2.07 -15.64
N VAL A 230 8.81 2.03 -14.57
CA VAL A 230 7.37 1.78 -14.63
C VAL A 230 6.68 3.01 -15.25
N ARG A 231 7.12 4.21 -14.83
CA ARG A 231 6.69 5.48 -15.39
C ARG A 231 7.89 6.46 -15.45
N ASN A 232 8.07 7.17 -16.56
CA ASN A 232 9.18 8.12 -16.75
C ASN A 232 8.71 9.54 -17.13
N ARG A 233 7.40 9.80 -17.09
CA ARG A 233 6.74 11.07 -17.36
C ARG A 233 5.57 11.29 -16.41
N THR A 234 5.01 12.48 -16.37
CA THR A 234 3.90 12.86 -15.47
C THR A 234 2.57 12.23 -15.85
N ASP A 235 2.40 11.85 -17.12
CA ASP A 235 1.16 11.25 -17.61
C ASP A 235 0.95 9.81 -17.13
N PRO A 236 -0.32 9.38 -17.01
CA PRO A 236 -0.66 7.99 -16.72
C PRO A 236 -0.24 7.05 -17.85
N ILE A 237 0.06 5.82 -17.49
CA ILE A 237 0.34 4.75 -18.47
C ILE A 237 -0.91 3.96 -18.84
N THR A 238 -1.99 4.05 -18.07
CA THR A 238 -3.27 3.50 -18.46
C THR A 238 -3.87 4.30 -19.63
N PRO A 239 -4.41 3.62 -20.67
CA PRO A 239 -5.13 4.30 -21.76
C PRO A 239 -6.50 4.83 -21.31
N LYS A 240 -7.02 4.38 -20.17
CA LYS A 240 -8.29 4.79 -19.60
C LYS A 240 -8.26 6.23 -19.10
N ARG A 241 -9.44 6.83 -18.98
CA ARG A 241 -9.66 8.17 -18.42
C ARG A 241 -10.83 8.13 -17.43
N PRO A 242 -11.00 9.13 -16.56
CA PRO A 242 -12.11 9.16 -15.59
C PRO A 242 -13.49 8.94 -16.24
N GLY A 243 -13.69 9.50 -17.43
CA GLY A 243 -14.93 9.33 -18.19
C GLY A 243 -15.33 7.88 -18.47
N ASP A 244 -14.34 6.99 -18.62
CA ASP A 244 -14.56 5.56 -18.87
C ASP A 244 -15.15 4.81 -17.66
N PHE A 245 -15.13 5.43 -16.48
CA PHE A 245 -15.54 4.82 -15.22
C PHE A 245 -16.84 5.38 -14.67
N LYS A 246 -17.49 6.36 -15.29
CA LYS A 246 -18.70 7.02 -14.78
C LYS A 246 -19.83 6.05 -14.45
N GLU A 247 -20.06 5.07 -15.32
CA GLU A 247 -21.13 4.10 -15.11
C GLU A 247 -20.78 3.12 -13.98
N LEU A 248 -19.52 2.67 -13.89
CA LEU A 248 -19.07 1.83 -12.78
C LEU A 248 -19.13 2.61 -11.46
N ALA A 249 -18.71 3.86 -11.44
CA ALA A 249 -18.79 4.75 -10.28
C ALA A 249 -20.23 4.90 -9.79
N ARG A 250 -21.19 5.10 -10.70
CA ARG A 250 -22.62 5.15 -10.38
C ARG A 250 -23.10 3.86 -9.70
N LYS A 251 -22.75 2.70 -10.28
CA LYS A 251 -23.13 1.39 -9.74
C LYS A 251 -22.54 1.16 -8.34
N ILE A 252 -21.29 1.55 -8.11
CA ILE A 252 -20.65 1.45 -6.78
C ILE A 252 -21.39 2.32 -5.77
N LEU A 253 -21.70 3.57 -6.10
CA LEU A 253 -22.42 4.47 -5.20
C LEU A 253 -23.82 3.96 -4.88
N ILE A 254 -24.57 3.45 -5.86
CA ILE A 254 -25.89 2.86 -5.65
C ILE A 254 -25.77 1.62 -4.73
N LYS A 255 -24.83 0.74 -4.96
CA LYS A 255 -24.56 -0.44 -4.12
C LYS A 255 -24.23 -0.04 -2.67
N ASN A 256 -23.57 1.10 -2.49
CA ASN A 256 -23.21 1.66 -1.18
C ASN A 256 -24.34 2.48 -0.53
N GLY A 257 -25.57 2.40 -1.04
CA GLY A 257 -26.74 2.99 -0.40
C GLY A 257 -27.09 4.39 -0.89
N LEU A 258 -26.51 4.87 -1.99
CA LEU A 258 -26.82 6.16 -2.62
C LEU A 258 -27.62 5.93 -3.91
N PRO A 259 -28.96 5.83 -3.85
CA PRO A 259 -29.78 5.43 -5.01
C PRO A 259 -29.77 6.45 -6.15
N GLN A 260 -29.49 7.72 -5.83
CA GLN A 260 -29.40 8.82 -6.81
C GLN A 260 -28.12 9.64 -6.58
N PRO A 261 -26.93 9.08 -6.93
CA PRO A 261 -25.66 9.77 -6.68
C PRO A 261 -25.53 11.03 -7.54
N ARG A 262 -25.04 12.12 -6.93
CA ARG A 262 -24.74 13.38 -7.63
C ARG A 262 -23.63 13.15 -8.69
N ILE A 263 -23.70 13.90 -9.77
CA ILE A 263 -22.65 13.85 -10.83
C ILE A 263 -21.36 14.47 -10.30
N GLY A 264 -21.43 15.58 -9.58
CA GLY A 264 -20.29 16.45 -9.22
C GLY A 264 -20.10 17.55 -10.26
N GLY A 265 -19.56 18.71 -9.83
CA GLY A 265 -19.27 19.86 -10.70
C GLY A 265 -18.06 19.59 -11.64
N ASP A 266 -17.76 20.54 -12.53
CA ASP A 266 -16.61 20.48 -13.44
C ASP A 266 -15.26 20.50 -12.71
N VAL A 267 -15.23 21.10 -11.53
CA VAL A 267 -14.13 21.03 -10.56
C VAL A 267 -14.72 20.55 -9.25
N LEU A 268 -14.08 19.55 -8.63
CA LEU A 268 -14.47 19.13 -7.29
C LEU A 268 -14.04 20.20 -6.29
N ASP A 269 -15.00 20.66 -5.49
CA ASP A 269 -14.68 21.52 -4.35
C ASP A 269 -13.95 20.66 -3.28
N PRO A 270 -12.71 20.99 -2.91
CA PRO A 270 -12.01 20.27 -1.84
C PRO A 270 -12.74 20.31 -0.51
N ASN A 271 -13.55 21.34 -0.29
CA ASN A 271 -14.30 21.56 0.96
C ASN A 271 -15.72 20.96 0.94
N ASP A 272 -16.15 20.35 -0.18
CA ASP A 272 -17.43 19.63 -0.22
C ASP A 272 -17.33 18.37 0.66
N PRO A 273 -18.06 18.30 1.79
CA PRO A 273 -17.99 17.15 2.71
C PRO A 273 -18.50 15.84 2.06
N GLU A 274 -19.29 15.96 1.01
CA GLU A 274 -19.87 14.83 0.28
C GLU A 274 -19.19 14.59 -1.08
N LYS A 275 -18.04 15.21 -1.37
CA LYS A 275 -17.34 15.05 -2.66
C LYS A 275 -17.09 13.58 -3.01
N GLU A 276 -16.78 12.74 -2.01
CA GLU A 276 -16.51 11.32 -2.20
C GLU A 276 -17.75 10.52 -2.63
N GLN A 277 -18.94 11.07 -2.42
CA GLN A 277 -20.22 10.51 -2.82
C GLN A 277 -20.65 10.94 -4.24
N THR A 278 -19.78 11.63 -4.98
CA THR A 278 -20.06 12.04 -6.36
C THR A 278 -19.55 11.02 -7.37
N ILE A 279 -20.27 10.89 -8.48
CA ILE A 279 -19.86 10.03 -9.61
C ILE A 279 -18.50 10.49 -10.14
N ARG A 280 -18.25 11.79 -10.13
CA ARG A 280 -16.98 12.35 -10.59
C ARG A 280 -15.81 11.88 -9.74
N TRP A 281 -15.85 12.08 -8.42
CA TRP A 281 -14.77 11.67 -7.52
C TRP A 281 -14.51 10.16 -7.59
N GLN A 282 -15.57 9.36 -7.57
CA GLN A 282 -15.46 7.91 -7.72
C GLN A 282 -14.84 7.51 -9.06
N SER A 283 -15.19 8.20 -10.17
CA SER A 283 -14.62 7.94 -11.49
C SER A 283 -13.13 8.30 -11.56
N GLU A 284 -12.75 9.41 -10.96
CA GLU A 284 -11.36 9.86 -10.87
C GLU A 284 -10.54 8.89 -10.03
N MET A 285 -11.05 8.45 -8.86
CA MET A 285 -10.42 7.45 -8.02
C MET A 285 -10.25 6.10 -8.74
N LEU A 286 -11.28 5.61 -9.45
CA LEU A 286 -11.20 4.39 -10.26
C LEU A 286 -10.12 4.49 -11.34
N PHE A 287 -9.94 5.65 -11.90
CA PHE A 287 -8.92 5.90 -12.90
C PHE A 287 -7.51 5.86 -12.30
N TYR A 288 -7.18 6.76 -11.36
CA TYR A 288 -5.78 6.90 -10.93
C TYR A 288 -5.36 5.84 -9.91
N ARG A 289 -6.26 5.42 -9.02
CA ARG A 289 -5.91 4.50 -7.93
C ARG A 289 -5.98 3.03 -8.33
N TYR A 290 -6.96 2.65 -9.17
CA TYR A 290 -7.15 1.26 -9.57
C TYR A 290 -6.66 0.97 -10.98
N SER A 291 -7.15 1.68 -11.99
CA SER A 291 -6.80 1.41 -13.38
C SER A 291 -5.33 1.69 -13.68
N GLU A 292 -4.79 2.80 -13.18
CA GLU A 292 -3.37 3.16 -13.37
C GLU A 292 -2.45 2.15 -12.69
N ILE A 293 -2.69 1.81 -11.41
CA ILE A 293 -1.83 0.87 -10.67
C ILE A 293 -1.93 -0.55 -11.26
N ARG A 294 -3.14 -1.02 -11.64
CA ARG A 294 -3.28 -2.30 -12.34
C ARG A 294 -2.55 -2.30 -13.68
N ARG A 295 -2.56 -1.20 -14.42
CA ARG A 295 -1.80 -1.08 -15.67
C ARG A 295 -0.29 -1.11 -15.43
N ARG A 296 0.20 -0.45 -14.37
CA ARG A 296 1.61 -0.54 -13.94
C ARG A 296 1.99 -1.99 -13.63
N ALA A 297 1.12 -2.70 -12.91
CA ALA A 297 1.34 -4.13 -12.59
C ALA A 297 1.42 -5.01 -13.85
N VAL A 298 0.53 -4.79 -14.83
CA VAL A 298 0.62 -5.48 -16.12
C VAL A 298 1.96 -5.20 -16.79
N LEU A 299 2.43 -3.95 -16.84
CA LEU A 299 3.71 -3.57 -17.44
C LEU A 299 4.89 -4.27 -16.72
N VAL A 300 4.92 -4.20 -15.39
CA VAL A 300 5.97 -4.82 -14.55
C VAL A 300 6.03 -6.32 -14.79
N ASN A 301 4.86 -6.99 -14.72
CA ASN A 301 4.78 -8.44 -14.71
C ASN A 301 4.92 -9.09 -16.10
N THR A 302 4.67 -8.35 -17.20
CA THR A 302 4.63 -8.93 -18.56
C THR A 302 5.65 -8.35 -19.54
N LYS A 303 6.28 -7.22 -19.19
CA LYS A 303 7.24 -6.54 -20.09
C LYS A 303 8.57 -6.24 -19.43
N LEU A 304 8.54 -5.71 -18.20
CA LEU A 304 9.77 -5.29 -17.55
C LEU A 304 10.50 -6.46 -16.87
N HIS A 305 9.79 -7.36 -16.22
CA HIS A 305 10.33 -8.51 -15.47
C HIS A 305 11.53 -8.11 -14.59
N PRO A 306 11.39 -7.15 -13.65
CA PRO A 306 12.48 -6.74 -12.77
C PRO A 306 12.73 -7.77 -11.68
N ASP A 307 13.92 -7.71 -11.06
CA ASP A 307 14.24 -8.46 -9.86
C ASP A 307 13.74 -7.72 -8.59
N LEU A 308 13.59 -6.38 -8.68
CA LEU A 308 13.12 -5.51 -7.62
C LEU A 308 12.36 -4.31 -8.20
N VAL A 309 11.27 -3.93 -7.56
CA VAL A 309 10.61 -2.63 -7.79
C VAL A 309 10.84 -1.72 -6.57
N LEU A 310 11.27 -0.49 -6.82
CA LEU A 310 11.30 0.58 -5.84
C LEU A 310 10.17 1.56 -6.14
N CYS A 311 9.16 1.57 -5.27
CA CYS A 311 8.09 2.57 -5.29
C CYS A 311 8.55 3.78 -4.50
N LEU A 312 8.62 4.94 -5.16
CA LEU A 312 9.15 6.17 -4.58
C LEU A 312 8.01 7.12 -4.28
N HIS A 313 7.85 7.49 -3.03
CA HIS A 313 6.81 8.38 -2.53
C HIS A 313 7.39 9.44 -1.59
N LEU A 314 6.59 10.41 -1.23
CA LEU A 314 6.79 11.32 -0.11
C LEU A 314 5.50 11.35 0.71
N ASN A 315 5.63 11.52 2.02
CA ASN A 315 4.47 11.57 2.89
C ASN A 315 3.84 12.98 2.92
N ALA A 316 2.59 13.03 3.36
CA ALA A 316 1.91 14.24 3.76
C ALA A 316 1.01 13.92 4.95
N GLU A 317 0.89 14.85 5.89
CA GLU A 317 -0.03 14.73 7.01
C GLU A 317 -1.19 15.72 6.89
N GLY A 318 -2.26 15.48 7.66
CA GLY A 318 -3.42 16.36 7.67
C GLY A 318 -3.06 17.79 8.06
N TRP A 319 -3.69 18.76 7.41
CA TRP A 319 -3.69 20.16 7.86
C TRP A 319 -4.53 20.29 9.12
N GLY A 320 -4.16 21.18 10.03
CA GLY A 320 -4.99 21.47 11.19
C GLY A 320 -6.36 22.06 10.80
N ASP A 321 -6.32 23.07 9.93
CA ASP A 321 -7.51 23.67 9.29
C ASP A 321 -7.34 23.60 7.77
N PRO A 322 -8.15 22.81 7.05
CA PRO A 322 -8.06 22.70 5.61
C PRO A 322 -8.29 24.00 4.84
N SER A 323 -9.09 24.92 5.43
CA SER A 323 -9.36 26.23 4.83
C SER A 323 -8.18 27.21 4.98
N LYS A 324 -7.30 26.92 5.92
CA LYS A 324 -6.09 27.70 6.21
C LYS A 324 -4.88 26.77 6.36
N PRO A 325 -4.38 26.19 5.25
CA PRO A 325 -3.29 25.24 5.31
C PRO A 325 -2.07 25.86 5.98
N THR A 326 -1.68 25.30 7.13
CA THR A 326 -0.48 25.69 7.89
C THR A 326 0.50 24.55 7.92
N LEU A 327 1.78 24.85 7.68
CA LEU A 327 2.84 23.86 7.73
C LEU A 327 2.97 23.28 9.15
N ILE A 328 3.11 21.95 9.23
CA ILE A 328 3.25 21.21 10.48
C ILE A 328 4.72 21.04 10.86
N ASP A 329 4.98 20.67 12.11
CA ASP A 329 6.34 20.43 12.60
C ASP A 329 6.81 18.98 12.37
N ASN A 330 5.87 18.04 12.25
CA ASN A 330 6.17 16.62 12.17
C ASN A 330 6.81 16.26 10.82
N ASN A 331 7.96 15.58 10.87
CA ASN A 331 8.67 15.07 9.71
C ASN A 331 9.25 13.69 10.06
N HIS A 332 9.08 12.69 9.20
CA HIS A 332 9.42 11.31 9.51
C HIS A 332 9.72 10.49 8.25
N LEU A 333 10.12 9.25 8.47
CA LEU A 333 10.48 8.27 7.45
C LEU A 333 9.85 6.92 7.78
N HIS A 334 9.36 6.21 6.79
CA HIS A 334 9.08 4.80 6.87
C HIS A 334 9.16 4.12 5.51
N LEU A 335 9.32 2.80 5.52
CA LEU A 335 9.27 1.97 4.34
C LEU A 335 8.17 0.91 4.52
N LEU A 336 7.59 0.49 3.38
CA LEU A 336 6.53 -0.51 3.39
C LEU A 336 6.92 -1.72 2.53
N VAL A 337 6.58 -2.90 3.05
CA VAL A 337 6.56 -4.17 2.34
C VAL A 337 5.14 -4.73 2.32
N ASN A 338 4.86 -5.74 1.51
CA ASN A 338 3.51 -6.33 1.47
C ASN A 338 3.22 -7.15 2.72
N GLY A 339 2.00 -7.01 3.27
CA GLY A 339 1.50 -7.75 4.43
C GLY A 339 0.36 -7.02 5.15
N SER A 340 0.02 -7.45 6.35
CA SER A 340 -1.00 -6.86 7.22
C SER A 340 -2.34 -6.63 6.51
N TYR A 341 -2.93 -7.71 6.02
CA TYR A 341 -4.23 -7.71 5.35
C TYR A 341 -5.37 -7.61 6.35
N LEU A 342 -6.37 -6.79 6.03
CA LEU A 342 -7.61 -6.67 6.77
C LEU A 342 -8.58 -7.80 6.41
N GLN A 343 -9.58 -8.04 7.26
CA GLN A 343 -10.58 -9.07 7.02
C GLN A 343 -11.41 -8.81 5.76
N ASP A 344 -11.83 -7.56 5.54
CA ASP A 344 -12.59 -7.16 4.35
C ASP A 344 -11.79 -7.28 3.05
N GLU A 345 -10.46 -7.12 3.10
CA GLU A 345 -9.55 -7.39 1.99
C GLU A 345 -9.42 -8.89 1.72
N LEU A 346 -9.31 -9.70 2.79
CA LEU A 346 -9.24 -11.16 2.68
C LEU A 346 -10.57 -11.80 2.25
N ASP A 347 -11.69 -11.15 2.50
CA ASP A 347 -13.00 -11.59 2.02
C ASP A 347 -13.12 -11.51 0.50
N LEU A 348 -12.30 -10.67 -0.16
CA LEU A 348 -12.24 -10.58 -1.61
C LEU A 348 -11.41 -11.75 -2.20
N ASP A 349 -12.01 -12.51 -3.10
CA ASP A 349 -11.42 -13.75 -3.63
C ASP A 349 -10.12 -13.48 -4.40
N ASP A 350 -10.05 -12.40 -5.17
CA ASP A 350 -8.85 -12.00 -5.90
C ASP A 350 -7.75 -11.48 -4.97
N GLU A 351 -8.09 -10.75 -3.92
CA GLU A 351 -7.10 -10.22 -2.97
C GLU A 351 -6.48 -11.33 -2.13
N ARG A 352 -7.30 -12.26 -1.63
CA ARG A 352 -6.83 -13.46 -0.92
C ARG A 352 -5.92 -14.32 -1.79
N PHE A 353 -6.30 -14.54 -3.06
CA PHE A 353 -5.45 -15.25 -4.03
C PHE A 353 -4.11 -14.54 -4.26
N GLU A 354 -4.13 -13.22 -4.44
CA GLU A 354 -2.93 -12.42 -4.66
C GLU A 354 -2.01 -12.46 -3.44
N MET A 355 -2.56 -12.40 -2.21
CA MET A 355 -1.80 -12.57 -0.98
C MET A 355 -1.10 -13.92 -0.94
N ILE A 356 -1.83 -15.04 -1.14
CA ILE A 356 -1.25 -16.39 -1.12
C ILE A 356 -0.15 -16.53 -2.17
N ARG A 357 -0.38 -16.03 -3.38
CA ARG A 357 0.64 -16.06 -4.44
C ARG A 357 1.90 -15.28 -4.06
N ARG A 358 1.75 -14.11 -3.42
CA ARG A 358 2.89 -13.32 -2.92
C ARG A 358 3.68 -14.09 -1.87
N LEU A 359 3.01 -14.64 -0.88
CA LEU A 359 3.60 -15.47 0.17
C LEU A 359 4.39 -16.63 -0.44
N LEU A 360 3.76 -17.41 -1.34
CA LEU A 360 4.37 -18.59 -1.95
C LEU A 360 5.53 -18.25 -2.89
N SER A 361 5.52 -17.08 -3.53
CA SER A 361 6.67 -16.62 -4.33
C SER A 361 7.90 -16.28 -3.49
N ARG A 362 7.76 -16.23 -2.16
CA ARG A 362 8.84 -15.90 -1.20
C ARG A 362 9.43 -14.51 -1.45
N ALA A 363 8.63 -13.57 -1.97
CA ALA A 363 9.09 -12.21 -2.22
C ALA A 363 9.51 -11.48 -0.94
N TYR A 364 8.82 -11.76 0.17
CA TYR A 364 9.10 -11.18 1.48
C TYR A 364 10.54 -11.47 1.98
N ASP A 365 11.11 -12.62 1.62
CA ASP A 365 12.48 -13.01 2.01
C ASP A 365 13.54 -12.04 1.46
N GLU A 366 13.25 -11.36 0.34
CA GLU A 366 14.12 -10.32 -0.23
C GLU A 366 13.63 -8.91 0.14
N GLU A 367 12.32 -8.69 0.23
CA GLU A 367 11.73 -7.38 0.53
C GLU A 367 12.17 -6.85 1.87
N LEU A 368 12.06 -7.68 2.93
CA LEU A 368 12.34 -7.24 4.29
C LEU A 368 13.80 -6.83 4.47
N PRO A 369 14.81 -7.67 4.15
CA PRO A 369 16.20 -7.27 4.36
C PRO A 369 16.64 -6.10 3.46
N ILE A 370 16.10 -5.98 2.24
CA ILE A 370 16.32 -4.80 1.41
C ILE A 370 15.72 -3.56 2.07
N ALA A 371 14.47 -3.64 2.53
CA ALA A 371 13.79 -2.50 3.15
C ALA A 371 14.49 -2.06 4.43
N ASP A 372 14.92 -2.98 5.30
CA ASP A 372 15.65 -2.68 6.53
C ASP A 372 16.98 -1.97 6.26
N THR A 373 17.76 -2.45 5.29
CA THR A 373 19.06 -1.85 4.95
C THR A 373 18.87 -0.47 4.31
N VAL A 374 17.90 -0.33 3.40
CA VAL A 374 17.57 0.97 2.78
C VAL A 374 17.05 1.94 3.84
N ALA A 375 16.17 1.51 4.74
CA ALA A 375 15.63 2.34 5.81
C ALA A 375 16.74 2.85 6.76
N THR A 376 17.67 1.97 7.13
CA THR A 376 18.84 2.32 7.97
C THR A 376 19.71 3.37 7.28
N SER A 377 20.01 3.18 5.99
CA SER A 377 20.78 4.16 5.19
C SER A 377 20.06 5.50 5.10
N MET A 378 18.74 5.49 4.86
CA MET A 378 17.92 6.70 4.81
C MET A 378 17.86 7.41 6.16
N ALA A 379 17.65 6.68 7.25
CA ALA A 379 17.61 7.24 8.62
C ALA A 379 18.93 7.92 8.97
N LYS A 380 20.05 7.28 8.65
CA LYS A 380 21.41 7.84 8.84
C LYS A 380 21.62 9.12 8.03
N ALA A 381 21.18 9.14 6.78
CA ALA A 381 21.38 10.30 5.89
C ALA A 381 20.50 11.50 6.25
N THR A 382 19.25 11.24 6.65
CA THR A 382 18.22 12.28 6.86
C THR A 382 18.11 12.75 8.29
N GLY A 383 18.45 11.88 9.28
CA GLY A 383 18.19 12.11 10.70
C GLY A 383 16.70 12.07 11.07
N LEU A 384 15.82 11.63 10.16
CA LEU A 384 14.39 11.57 10.41
C LEU A 384 14.02 10.44 11.36
N PRO A 385 13.09 10.67 12.31
CA PRO A 385 12.56 9.62 13.16
C PRO A 385 11.65 8.65 12.37
N PRO A 386 11.41 7.44 12.88
CA PRO A 386 10.44 6.53 12.28
C PRO A 386 9.02 7.06 12.43
N TYR A 387 8.20 6.87 11.41
CA TYR A 387 6.76 7.14 11.51
C TYR A 387 6.12 6.23 12.55
N GLN A 388 5.24 6.78 13.36
CA GLN A 388 4.45 6.02 14.32
C GLN A 388 3.00 5.94 13.82
N TYR A 389 2.58 4.76 13.43
CA TYR A 389 1.18 4.54 13.01
C TYR A 389 0.25 4.67 14.24
N PRO A 390 -0.85 5.44 14.14
CA PRO A 390 -1.79 5.63 15.26
C PRO A 390 -2.57 4.36 15.61
N THR A 391 -2.61 3.38 14.69
CA THR A 391 -3.22 2.07 14.90
C THR A 391 -2.39 0.99 14.23
N THR A 392 -2.32 -0.18 14.85
CA THR A 392 -1.67 -1.37 14.28
C THR A 392 -2.61 -2.20 13.40
N LEU A 393 -3.89 -1.85 13.31
CA LEU A 393 -4.88 -2.64 12.59
C LEU A 393 -4.53 -2.80 11.10
N THR A 394 -4.06 -1.72 10.46
CA THR A 394 -3.75 -1.70 9.02
C THR A 394 -2.27 -1.91 8.69
N THR A 395 -1.44 -2.01 9.72
CA THR A 395 0.02 -2.09 9.56
C THR A 395 0.64 -2.90 10.68
N THR A 396 1.65 -3.68 10.35
CA THR A 396 2.45 -4.41 11.33
C THR A 396 3.90 -3.99 11.20
N LYS A 397 4.54 -3.62 12.31
CA LYS A 397 5.97 -3.31 12.33
C LYS A 397 6.76 -4.59 12.11
N VAL A 398 7.67 -4.58 11.15
CA VAL A 398 8.50 -5.73 10.78
C VAL A 398 9.97 -5.32 10.67
N GLY A 399 10.86 -6.31 10.68
CA GLY A 399 12.30 -6.09 10.58
C GLY A 399 12.91 -5.52 11.87
N SER A 400 14.19 -5.17 11.77
CA SER A 400 15.02 -4.76 12.90
C SER A 400 15.32 -3.26 12.97
N SER A 401 15.23 -2.56 11.84
CA SER A 401 15.57 -1.13 11.78
C SER A 401 14.61 -0.21 12.56
N GLY A 402 13.38 -0.67 12.77
CA GLY A 402 12.33 0.12 13.40
C GLY A 402 11.57 1.07 12.46
N TYR A 403 11.92 1.07 11.18
CA TYR A 403 11.33 1.95 10.15
C TYR A 403 10.48 1.20 9.13
N VAL A 404 10.45 -0.13 9.15
CA VAL A 404 9.75 -0.95 8.15
C VAL A 404 8.43 -1.46 8.69
N TYR A 405 7.40 -1.39 7.86
CA TYR A 405 6.06 -1.88 8.19
C TYR A 405 5.52 -2.75 7.06
N ALA A 406 4.86 -3.85 7.41
CA ALA A 406 4.03 -4.62 6.50
C ALA A 406 2.68 -3.92 6.32
N ARG A 407 2.24 -3.74 5.08
CA ARG A 407 0.97 -3.13 4.73
C ARG A 407 0.47 -3.61 3.37
N ASN A 408 -0.83 -3.94 3.28
CA ASN A 408 -1.45 -4.25 1.99
C ASN A 408 -1.70 -2.95 1.20
N LEU A 409 -0.95 -2.79 0.10
CA LEU A 409 -1.17 -1.77 -0.91
C LEU A 409 -1.34 -2.44 -2.27
N LEU A 410 -2.16 -1.84 -3.14
CA LEU A 410 -2.46 -2.42 -4.45
C LEU A 410 -1.19 -2.68 -5.28
N ALA A 411 -0.21 -1.77 -5.27
CA ALA A 411 1.07 -1.95 -5.97
C ALA A 411 1.90 -3.08 -5.37
N THR A 412 2.08 -3.12 -4.05
CA THR A 412 2.86 -4.16 -3.38
C THR A 412 2.25 -5.53 -3.53
N ARG A 413 0.90 -5.62 -3.63
CA ARG A 413 0.17 -6.87 -3.85
C ARG A 413 0.29 -7.37 -5.29
N LEU A 414 0.16 -6.49 -6.29
CA LEU A 414 0.01 -6.87 -7.69
C LEU A 414 1.34 -7.15 -8.41
N TYR A 415 2.46 -6.54 -7.99
CA TYR A 415 3.75 -6.78 -8.62
C TYR A 415 4.30 -8.16 -8.23
N ARG A 416 4.71 -8.97 -9.22
CA ARG A 416 5.13 -10.37 -9.02
C ARG A 416 6.63 -10.51 -8.76
N CYS A 417 7.25 -9.52 -8.17
CA CYS A 417 8.64 -9.50 -7.75
C CYS A 417 8.73 -8.78 -6.40
N PRO A 418 9.87 -8.81 -5.71
CA PRO A 418 10.09 -7.98 -4.52
C PRO A 418 9.79 -6.51 -4.76
N VAL A 419 9.10 -5.88 -3.80
CA VAL A 419 8.70 -4.47 -3.84
C VAL A 419 9.06 -3.79 -2.53
N VAL A 420 9.81 -2.71 -2.61
CA VAL A 420 10.07 -1.83 -1.46
C VAL A 420 9.46 -0.46 -1.74
N TYR A 421 8.63 -0.01 -0.82
CA TYR A 421 7.90 1.25 -0.92
C TYR A 421 8.53 2.26 0.03
N CYS A 422 9.12 3.32 -0.50
CA CYS A 422 9.85 4.33 0.27
C CYS A 422 8.98 5.57 0.48
N GLU A 423 8.78 5.97 1.73
CA GLU A 423 8.01 7.15 2.12
C GLU A 423 8.79 8.04 3.11
N PRO A 424 9.90 8.66 2.70
CA PRO A 424 10.58 9.64 3.52
C PRO A 424 9.91 11.02 3.38
N TYR A 425 10.16 11.86 4.38
CA TYR A 425 9.76 13.25 4.46
C TYR A 425 8.25 13.49 4.41
N VAL A 426 7.81 14.46 5.16
CA VAL A 426 6.45 15.00 5.11
C VAL A 426 6.48 16.29 4.30
N MET A 427 5.86 16.28 3.12
CA MET A 427 5.92 17.40 2.16
C MET A 427 5.38 18.71 2.72
N ASN A 428 4.36 18.64 3.60
CA ASN A 428 3.77 19.79 4.26
C ASN A 428 4.33 20.05 5.67
N SER A 429 5.45 19.44 6.03
CA SER A 429 6.23 19.86 7.20
C SER A 429 7.03 21.12 6.90
N LYS A 430 7.33 21.94 7.92
CA LYS A 430 8.13 23.18 7.77
C LYS A 430 9.49 22.90 7.12
N ASP A 431 10.20 21.85 7.58
CA ASP A 431 11.50 21.47 7.00
C ASP A 431 11.33 20.88 5.59
N GLY A 432 10.42 19.91 5.41
CA GLY A 432 10.19 19.27 4.11
C GLY A 432 9.78 20.27 3.04
N PHE A 433 8.83 21.16 3.37
CA PHE A 433 8.37 22.21 2.46
C PHE A 433 9.47 23.17 2.06
N ALA A 434 10.23 23.72 3.04
CA ALA A 434 11.32 24.66 2.76
C ALA A 434 12.39 24.02 1.85
N ARG A 435 12.73 22.75 2.08
CA ARG A 435 13.69 22.00 1.26
C ARG A 435 13.16 21.70 -0.16
N ILE A 436 11.86 21.42 -0.30
CA ILE A 436 11.21 21.25 -1.61
C ILE A 436 11.22 22.57 -2.38
N GLN A 437 10.89 23.70 -1.73
CA GLN A 437 10.90 25.03 -2.35
C GLN A 437 12.31 25.47 -2.77
N ALA A 438 13.35 25.06 -2.04
CA ALA A 438 14.75 25.32 -2.40
C ALA A 438 15.16 24.63 -3.72
N GLY A 439 14.43 23.61 -4.16
CA GLY A 439 14.66 22.89 -5.40
C GLY A 439 15.86 21.94 -5.34
N ASP A 440 16.37 21.57 -6.53
CA ASP A 440 17.60 20.80 -6.64
C ASP A 440 18.82 21.72 -6.75
N TYR A 441 19.90 21.35 -6.07
CA TYR A 441 21.18 22.04 -6.07
C TYR A 441 22.33 21.08 -5.76
N ASP A 442 23.53 21.45 -6.20
CA ASP A 442 24.75 20.72 -5.85
C ASP A 442 25.32 21.21 -4.51
N GLY A 443 26.01 20.32 -3.81
CA GLY A 443 26.66 20.63 -2.53
C GLY A 443 25.69 20.85 -1.38
N ILE A 444 26.01 21.81 -0.52
CA ILE A 444 25.28 22.13 0.71
C ILE A 444 24.73 23.55 0.59
N LYS A 445 23.49 23.74 1.04
CA LYS A 445 22.83 25.04 1.17
C LYS A 445 22.25 25.19 2.56
N GLU A 446 22.29 26.36 3.11
CA GLU A 446 21.62 26.68 4.37
C GLU A 446 20.09 26.81 4.12
N ILE A 447 19.29 26.05 4.88
CA ILE A 447 17.84 26.08 4.84
C ILE A 447 17.36 26.11 6.29
N ASN A 448 16.62 27.13 6.67
CA ASN A 448 16.15 27.35 8.04
C ASN A 448 17.29 27.28 9.09
N GLY A 449 18.46 27.86 8.79
CA GLY A 449 19.62 27.85 9.68
C GLY A 449 20.40 26.54 9.76
N VAL A 450 20.05 25.54 8.92
CA VAL A 450 20.70 24.21 8.90
C VAL A 450 21.34 23.94 7.53
N ALA A 451 22.59 23.49 7.54
CA ALA A 451 23.30 23.08 6.34
C ALA A 451 22.72 21.76 5.78
N ARG A 452 22.17 21.78 4.60
CA ARG A 452 21.43 20.67 3.99
C ARG A 452 21.89 20.38 2.57
N LYS A 453 21.91 19.09 2.19
CA LYS A 453 21.87 18.66 0.78
C LYS A 453 20.50 18.93 0.18
N SER A 454 20.41 18.99 -1.16
CA SER A 454 19.13 18.92 -1.85
C SER A 454 18.34 17.68 -1.39
N ILE A 455 17.08 17.86 -0.99
CA ILE A 455 16.19 16.76 -0.53
C ILE A 455 16.08 15.65 -1.56
N PHE A 456 16.09 15.97 -2.84
CA PHE A 456 16.00 15.00 -3.93
C PHE A 456 17.27 14.15 -4.05
N ARG A 457 18.42 14.77 -3.87
CA ARG A 457 19.73 14.09 -3.90
C ARG A 457 19.93 13.23 -2.67
N GLU A 458 19.60 13.74 -1.50
CA GLU A 458 19.67 13.01 -0.24
C GLU A 458 18.81 11.75 -0.29
N TYR A 459 17.56 11.84 -0.79
CA TYR A 459 16.68 10.70 -1.01
C TYR A 459 17.31 9.69 -1.98
N ALA A 460 17.74 10.15 -3.16
CA ALA A 460 18.28 9.25 -4.18
C ALA A 460 19.62 8.61 -3.75
N ASP A 461 20.49 9.35 -3.06
CA ASP A 461 21.78 8.85 -2.58
C ASP A 461 21.57 7.79 -1.51
N SER A 462 20.72 8.03 -0.51
CA SER A 462 20.50 7.12 0.60
C SER A 462 19.84 5.81 0.18
N VAL A 463 18.89 5.83 -0.76
CA VAL A 463 18.31 4.61 -1.32
C VAL A 463 19.35 3.81 -2.10
N ALA A 464 20.16 4.47 -2.92
CA ALA A 464 21.20 3.80 -3.71
C ALA A 464 22.27 3.17 -2.81
N GLU A 465 22.67 3.86 -1.75
CA GLU A 465 23.66 3.39 -0.77
C GLU A 465 23.14 2.17 0.00
N GLY A 466 21.91 2.24 0.56
CA GLY A 466 21.30 1.13 1.28
C GLY A 466 21.11 -0.10 0.39
N LEU A 467 20.69 0.10 -0.86
CA LEU A 467 20.57 -1.00 -1.80
C LEU A 467 21.94 -1.63 -2.14
N ALA A 468 22.96 -0.81 -2.33
CA ALA A 468 24.32 -1.29 -2.58
C ALA A 468 24.87 -2.06 -1.39
N GLU A 469 24.63 -1.61 -0.17
CA GLU A 469 25.02 -2.28 1.07
C GLU A 469 24.36 -3.65 1.19
N TYR A 470 23.03 -3.73 1.02
CA TYR A 470 22.34 -5.02 1.02
C TYR A 470 22.97 -6.00 0.02
N TYR A 471 23.16 -5.58 -1.23
CA TYR A 471 23.70 -6.48 -2.26
C TYR A 471 25.18 -6.84 -2.07
N ARG A 472 26.00 -5.99 -1.45
CA ARG A 472 27.36 -6.39 -1.02
C ARG A 472 27.29 -7.52 0.00
N ASN A 473 26.50 -7.36 1.04
CA ASN A 473 26.35 -8.35 2.11
C ASN A 473 25.77 -9.68 1.58
N ALA A 474 24.67 -9.61 0.82
CA ALA A 474 23.98 -10.79 0.29
C ALA A 474 24.79 -11.57 -0.75
N ARG A 475 25.81 -10.95 -1.35
CA ARG A 475 26.69 -11.54 -2.39
C ARG A 475 28.12 -11.80 -1.90
N GLY A 476 28.43 -11.48 -0.63
CA GLY A 476 29.77 -11.69 -0.05
C GLY A 476 30.86 -10.84 -0.70
N LEU A 477 30.58 -9.57 -1.02
CA LEU A 477 31.50 -8.65 -1.71
C LEU A 477 32.26 -7.76 -0.73
#